data_fec1e483c5985958a10c73134b181355
#
_entry.id   fec1e483c5985958a10c73134b181355
#
_cell.length_a   1.000
_cell.length_b   1.000
_cell.length_c   1.000
_cell.angle_alpha   90.00
_cell.angle_beta   90.00
_cell.angle_gamma   90.00
#
_symmetry.space_group_name_H-M   'P 1'
#
loop_
_entity.id
_entity.type
_entity.pdbx_description
1 polymer ?
#
loop_
_entity_poly.entity_id
_entity_poly.type
_entity_poly.pdbx_seq_one_letter_code
_entity_poly.pdbx_strand_id
1 'polypeptide(L)'
;MADTNFILTLSCTDRPGIVAAVTTELAGLNANIAESNQFWDRETGTFFMRLAFAAPDGVGREALERALRPAIERFGMRTTLVDQGKKKRIVIMVSKFDHAMLHLLYQIRVGWLDAEVAAIVSNHEDSRATAIYEEIPYHHLPLGKDGDKAAQEAAVLKVVQDSGADLVVLARYMQILSDKLATRLYGQIINIHHSFLPSFKGARPY
;
A
#
# COMPACT_ATOMS: atom_id res chain seq x y z
N MET A 1 12.32 21.71 14.32
CA MET A 1 11.16 20.88 14.67
C MET A 1 10.70 20.24 13.37
N ALA A 2 10.51 18.95 13.36
CA ALA A 2 10.17 18.26 12.10
C ALA A 2 8.65 18.27 11.95
N ASP A 3 8.15 18.95 10.91
CA ASP A 3 6.73 18.91 10.55
C ASP A 3 6.32 17.46 10.25
N THR A 4 5.18 17.04 10.78
CA THR A 4 4.62 15.72 10.46
C THR A 4 3.92 15.79 9.12
N ASN A 5 4.38 14.98 8.15
CA ASN A 5 3.85 14.97 6.80
C ASN A 5 2.68 14.00 6.65
N PHE A 6 1.61 14.45 6.02
CA PHE A 6 0.40 13.67 5.76
C PHE A 6 0.04 13.65 4.28
N ILE A 7 -0.63 12.58 3.86
CA ILE A 7 -1.33 12.49 2.58
C ILE A 7 -2.81 12.28 2.85
N LEU A 8 -3.64 13.19 2.34
CA LEU A 8 -5.09 13.03 2.29
C LEU A 8 -5.50 12.67 0.86
N THR A 9 -6.21 11.57 0.70
CA THR A 9 -6.94 11.26 -0.54
C THR A 9 -8.43 11.30 -0.25
N LEU A 10 -9.20 11.85 -1.18
CA LEU A 10 -10.65 11.88 -1.08
C LEU A 10 -11.33 11.64 -2.43
N SER A 11 -12.56 11.14 -2.36
CA SER A 11 -13.46 11.08 -3.51
C SER A 11 -14.90 11.34 -3.08
N CYS A 12 -15.66 12.06 -3.91
CA CYS A 12 -17.08 12.34 -3.72
C CYS A 12 -17.74 12.74 -5.05
N THR A 13 -19.06 12.89 -5.07
CA THR A 13 -19.75 13.48 -6.21
C THR A 13 -19.28 14.92 -6.42
N ASP A 14 -18.94 15.28 -7.67
CA ASP A 14 -18.42 16.62 -7.99
C ASP A 14 -19.47 17.68 -7.78
N ARG A 15 -19.08 18.77 -7.11
CA ARG A 15 -19.86 19.99 -6.92
C ARG A 15 -18.99 21.15 -6.42
N PRO A 16 -19.41 22.41 -6.63
CA PRO A 16 -18.66 23.58 -6.18
C PRO A 16 -18.40 23.58 -4.67
N GLY A 17 -17.20 24.02 -4.27
CA GLY A 17 -16.83 24.26 -2.87
C GLY A 17 -16.09 23.13 -2.18
N ILE A 18 -15.89 21.97 -2.82
CA ILE A 18 -15.15 20.83 -2.24
C ILE A 18 -13.75 21.24 -1.82
N VAL A 19 -12.97 21.79 -2.75
CA VAL A 19 -11.58 22.21 -2.51
C VAL A 19 -11.51 23.23 -1.38
N ALA A 20 -12.35 24.29 -1.45
CA ALA A 20 -12.39 25.33 -0.43
C ALA A 20 -12.71 24.78 0.96
N ALA A 21 -13.68 23.87 1.07
CA ALA A 21 -14.05 23.27 2.35
C ALA A 21 -12.88 22.53 2.99
N VAL A 22 -12.19 21.67 2.22
CA VAL A 22 -11.05 20.89 2.73
C VAL A 22 -9.86 21.78 3.08
N THR A 23 -9.50 22.71 2.18
CA THR A 23 -8.32 23.56 2.41
C THR A 23 -8.52 24.56 3.52
N THR A 24 -9.75 25.03 3.77
CA THR A 24 -10.07 25.91 4.91
C THR A 24 -9.85 25.18 6.25
N GLU A 25 -10.29 23.94 6.37
CA GLU A 25 -10.08 23.16 7.60
C GLU A 25 -8.58 22.88 7.86
N LEU A 26 -7.81 22.56 6.81
CA LEU A 26 -6.37 22.39 6.93
C LEU A 26 -5.67 23.71 7.30
N ALA A 27 -6.07 24.82 6.69
CA ALA A 27 -5.54 26.15 7.03
C ALA A 27 -5.85 26.56 8.47
N GLY A 28 -7.03 26.19 8.99
CA GLY A 28 -7.41 26.40 10.39
C GLY A 28 -6.52 25.70 11.41
N LEU A 29 -5.84 24.64 10.98
CA LEU A 29 -4.81 23.93 11.77
C LEU A 29 -3.38 24.40 11.48
N ASN A 30 -3.20 25.48 10.69
CA ASN A 30 -1.90 25.92 10.19
C ASN A 30 -1.12 24.85 9.40
N ALA A 31 -1.82 23.91 8.76
CA ALA A 31 -1.20 22.93 7.90
C ALA A 31 -0.78 23.57 6.56
N ASN A 32 0.43 23.24 6.11
CA ASN A 32 0.99 23.75 4.87
C ASN A 32 0.89 22.72 3.74
N ILE A 33 0.10 23.00 2.71
CA ILE A 33 -0.10 22.12 1.55
C ILE A 33 1.10 22.27 0.62
N ALA A 34 1.87 21.15 0.45
CA ALA A 34 3.01 21.07 -0.45
C ALA A 34 2.61 20.63 -1.86
N GLU A 35 1.65 19.69 -1.98
CA GLU A 35 1.15 19.21 -3.26
C GLU A 35 -0.38 19.12 -3.25
N SER A 36 -1.00 19.49 -4.38
CA SER A 36 -2.43 19.36 -4.59
C SER A 36 -2.69 18.83 -6.00
N ASN A 37 -3.26 17.64 -6.08
CA ASN A 37 -3.67 17.01 -7.33
C ASN A 37 -5.17 16.75 -7.29
N GLN A 38 -5.88 17.09 -8.37
CA GLN A 38 -7.31 16.88 -8.45
C GLN A 38 -7.69 16.39 -9.84
N PHE A 39 -8.72 15.56 -9.89
CA PHE A 39 -9.24 15.00 -11.12
C PHE A 39 -10.76 14.89 -11.03
N TRP A 40 -11.42 15.32 -12.08
CA TRP A 40 -12.86 15.14 -12.27
C TRP A 40 -13.10 14.07 -13.34
N ASP A 41 -13.65 12.96 -12.93
CA ASP A 41 -14.12 11.93 -13.84
C ASP A 41 -15.52 12.33 -14.35
N ARG A 42 -15.58 12.72 -15.63
CA ARG A 42 -16.83 13.16 -16.27
C ARG A 42 -17.81 12.02 -16.49
N GLU A 43 -17.34 10.78 -16.66
CA GLU A 43 -18.20 9.62 -16.92
C GLU A 43 -18.97 9.23 -15.67
N THR A 44 -18.31 9.22 -14.52
CA THR A 44 -18.92 8.85 -13.23
C THR A 44 -19.42 10.04 -12.43
N GLY A 45 -19.11 11.27 -12.83
CA GLY A 45 -19.41 12.48 -12.05
C GLY A 45 -18.65 12.55 -10.73
N THR A 46 -17.56 11.80 -10.59
CA THR A 46 -16.80 11.69 -9.36
C THR A 46 -15.61 12.63 -9.35
N PHE A 47 -15.46 13.39 -8.28
CA PHE A 47 -14.29 14.21 -8.00
C PHE A 47 -13.31 13.42 -7.14
N PHE A 48 -12.03 13.50 -7.49
CA PHE A 48 -10.91 12.93 -6.75
C PHE A 48 -9.91 14.02 -6.40
N MET A 49 -9.37 13.97 -5.19
CA MET A 49 -8.32 14.88 -4.75
C MET A 49 -7.29 14.15 -3.91
N ARG A 50 -6.01 14.51 -4.12
CA ARG A 50 -4.89 14.10 -3.29
C ARG A 50 -4.14 15.34 -2.84
N LEU A 51 -3.95 15.48 -1.53
CA LEU A 51 -3.14 16.52 -0.91
C LEU A 51 -1.96 15.88 -0.18
N ALA A 52 -0.76 16.41 -0.38
CA ALA A 52 0.36 16.19 0.52
C ALA A 52 0.62 17.48 1.30
N PHE A 53 0.67 17.41 2.61
CA PHE A 53 0.78 18.59 3.46
C PHE A 53 1.55 18.28 4.74
N ALA A 54 2.17 19.31 5.29
CA ALA A 54 2.81 19.30 6.59
C ALA A 54 1.87 19.90 7.65
N ALA A 55 1.75 19.23 8.80
CA ALA A 55 1.03 19.74 9.94
C ALA A 55 2.03 20.15 11.05
N PRO A 56 1.75 21.23 11.81
CA PRO A 56 2.59 21.66 12.91
C PRO A 56 2.73 20.58 14.00
N ASP A 57 3.81 20.65 14.76
CA ASP A 57 4.00 19.81 15.93
C ASP A 57 2.79 19.81 16.85
N GLY A 58 2.37 18.60 17.27
CA GLY A 58 1.20 18.42 18.13
C GLY A 58 -0.13 18.27 17.36
N VAL A 59 -0.15 18.53 16.06
CA VAL A 59 -1.33 18.26 15.20
C VAL A 59 -1.19 16.86 14.61
N GLY A 60 -1.71 15.88 15.32
CA GLY A 60 -1.71 14.49 14.89
C GLY A 60 -2.95 14.13 14.06
N ARG A 61 -2.99 12.86 13.62
CA ARG A 61 -4.05 12.29 12.78
C ARG A 61 -5.47 12.56 13.33
N GLU A 62 -5.68 12.38 14.62
CA GLU A 62 -7.00 12.57 15.25
C GLU A 62 -7.50 14.01 15.16
N ALA A 63 -6.60 14.99 15.31
CA ALA A 63 -6.94 16.40 15.19
C ALA A 63 -7.34 16.74 13.76
N LEU A 64 -6.60 16.22 12.77
CA LEU A 64 -6.90 16.36 11.34
C LEU A 64 -8.24 15.71 10.96
N GLU A 65 -8.49 14.48 11.38
CA GLU A 65 -9.76 13.78 11.13
C GLU A 65 -10.95 14.52 11.75
N ARG A 66 -10.77 15.10 12.95
CA ARG A 66 -11.79 15.90 13.62
C ARG A 66 -12.08 17.20 12.88
N ALA A 67 -11.06 17.91 12.44
CA ALA A 67 -11.21 19.14 11.68
C ALA A 67 -11.87 18.92 10.31
N LEU A 68 -11.46 17.86 9.61
CA LEU A 68 -12.00 17.54 8.28
C LEU A 68 -13.44 16.99 8.31
N ARG A 69 -13.93 16.52 9.46
CA ARG A 69 -15.24 15.87 9.60
C ARG A 69 -16.40 16.70 9.02
N PRO A 70 -16.54 18.02 9.30
CA PRO A 70 -17.65 18.81 8.74
C PRO A 70 -17.63 18.86 7.21
N ALA A 71 -16.46 18.96 6.59
CA ALA A 71 -16.32 18.94 5.14
C ALA A 71 -16.65 17.54 4.59
N ILE A 72 -16.17 16.48 5.24
CA ILE A 72 -16.43 15.07 4.86
C ILE A 72 -17.94 14.79 4.88
N GLU A 73 -18.63 15.13 5.94
CA GLU A 73 -20.08 14.92 6.11
C GLU A 73 -20.89 15.74 5.11
N ARG A 74 -20.56 17.04 4.95
CA ARG A 74 -21.25 17.95 4.03
C ARG A 74 -21.21 17.47 2.59
N PHE A 75 -20.10 16.90 2.15
CA PHE A 75 -19.88 16.50 0.77
C PHE A 75 -20.01 14.99 0.53
N GLY A 76 -20.24 14.18 1.59
CA GLY A 76 -20.31 12.73 1.49
C GLY A 76 -18.99 12.11 0.99
N MET A 77 -17.85 12.63 1.48
CA MET A 77 -16.53 12.21 1.00
C MET A 77 -16.14 10.84 1.54
N ARG A 78 -15.52 10.03 0.70
CA ARG A 78 -14.70 8.90 1.12
C ARG A 78 -13.27 9.39 1.23
N THR A 79 -12.65 9.25 2.39
CA THR A 79 -11.32 9.79 2.66
C THR A 79 -10.37 8.74 3.19
N THR A 80 -9.08 8.90 2.87
CA THR A 80 -7.99 8.17 3.52
C THR A 80 -6.92 9.18 3.91
N LEU A 81 -6.55 9.19 5.20
CA LEU A 81 -5.48 10.02 5.73
C LEU A 81 -4.30 9.12 6.11
N VAL A 82 -3.12 9.38 5.56
CA VAL A 82 -1.90 8.62 5.80
C VAL A 82 -0.87 9.53 6.44
N ASP A 83 -0.31 9.10 7.56
CA ASP A 83 0.85 9.70 8.20
C ASP A 83 2.12 9.18 7.50
N GLN A 84 2.90 10.07 6.89
CA GLN A 84 4.14 9.73 6.20
C GLN A 84 5.34 9.53 7.15
N GLY A 85 5.21 9.90 8.42
CA GLY A 85 6.23 9.63 9.42
C GLY A 85 6.34 8.16 9.83
N LYS A 86 5.38 7.33 9.41
CA LYS A 86 5.39 5.88 9.67
C LYS A 86 5.71 5.10 8.40
N LYS A 87 6.85 4.43 8.40
CA LYS A 87 7.22 3.51 7.33
C LYS A 87 6.14 2.46 7.13
N LYS A 88 5.78 2.20 5.88
CA LYS A 88 4.88 1.10 5.55
C LYS A 88 5.56 -0.23 5.81
N ARG A 89 4.89 -1.10 6.57
CA ARG A 89 5.36 -2.47 6.81
C ARG A 89 4.89 -3.35 5.65
N ILE A 90 5.84 -3.97 4.95
CA ILE A 90 5.52 -4.79 3.77
C ILE A 90 5.92 -6.26 3.99
N VAL A 91 5.11 -7.17 3.47
CA VAL A 91 5.48 -8.56 3.24
C VAL A 91 5.82 -8.72 1.76
N ILE A 92 7.01 -9.23 1.46
CA ILE A 92 7.40 -9.56 0.09
C ILE A 92 7.17 -11.05 -0.16
N MET A 93 6.37 -11.37 -1.18
CA MET A 93 6.19 -12.74 -1.63
C MET A 93 7.02 -12.97 -2.90
N VAL A 94 7.83 -14.01 -2.90
CA VAL A 94 8.76 -14.32 -3.99
C VAL A 94 8.70 -15.82 -4.32
N SER A 95 9.00 -16.21 -5.55
CA SER A 95 9.24 -17.60 -5.96
C SER A 95 10.74 -17.82 -6.19
N LYS A 96 11.11 -18.65 -7.15
CA LYS A 96 12.50 -19.05 -7.40
C LYS A 96 13.42 -17.88 -7.80
N PHE A 97 12.92 -16.94 -8.62
CA PHE A 97 13.72 -15.81 -9.12
C PHE A 97 13.49 -14.57 -8.26
N ASP A 98 14.53 -14.05 -7.67
CA ASP A 98 14.50 -13.03 -6.61
C ASP A 98 14.88 -11.61 -7.06
N HIS A 99 15.21 -11.39 -8.34
CA HIS A 99 15.68 -10.08 -8.82
C HIS A 99 14.72 -8.92 -8.50
N ALA A 100 13.40 -9.14 -8.53
CA ALA A 100 12.42 -8.12 -8.16
C ALA A 100 12.45 -7.82 -6.65
N MET A 101 12.60 -8.86 -5.81
CA MET A 101 12.79 -8.73 -4.37
C MET A 101 14.08 -7.97 -4.05
N LEU A 102 15.19 -8.37 -4.66
CA LEU A 102 16.52 -7.72 -4.47
C LEU A 102 16.45 -6.23 -4.85
N HIS A 103 15.76 -5.88 -5.93
CA HIS A 103 15.56 -4.50 -6.32
C HIS A 103 14.78 -3.72 -5.26
N LEU A 104 13.71 -4.26 -4.70
CA LEU A 104 12.95 -3.63 -3.61
C LEU A 104 13.82 -3.43 -2.36
N LEU A 105 14.58 -4.45 -1.95
CA LEU A 105 15.50 -4.35 -0.81
C LEU A 105 16.56 -3.27 -1.04
N TYR A 106 17.10 -3.17 -2.26
CA TYR A 106 18.02 -2.09 -2.62
C TYR A 106 17.37 -0.71 -2.50
N GLN A 107 16.16 -0.51 -3.06
CA GLN A 107 15.43 0.76 -2.99
C GLN A 107 15.16 1.20 -1.54
N ILE A 108 14.81 0.25 -0.67
CA ILE A 108 14.62 0.51 0.76
C ILE A 108 15.94 0.91 1.43
N ARG A 109 17.01 0.16 1.13
CA ARG A 109 18.34 0.41 1.72
C ARG A 109 18.90 1.78 1.39
N VAL A 110 18.71 2.25 0.14
CA VAL A 110 19.19 3.58 -0.30
C VAL A 110 18.21 4.71 0.06
N GLY A 111 17.08 4.40 0.71
CA GLY A 111 16.10 5.39 1.17
C GLY A 111 15.18 5.95 0.08
N TRP A 112 15.13 5.32 -1.10
CA TRP A 112 14.22 5.73 -2.18
C TRP A 112 12.82 5.17 -2.01
N LEU A 113 12.68 4.03 -1.32
CA LEU A 113 11.40 3.47 -0.91
C LEU A 113 11.32 3.47 0.62
N ASP A 114 10.45 4.31 1.16
CA ASP A 114 10.26 4.43 2.61
C ASP A 114 9.32 3.33 3.12
N ALA A 115 9.89 2.15 3.31
CA ALA A 115 9.19 0.97 3.79
C ALA A 115 10.08 0.14 4.74
N GLU A 116 9.45 -0.74 5.51
CA GLU A 116 10.09 -1.76 6.35
C GLU A 116 9.63 -3.14 5.87
N VAL A 117 10.57 -4.03 5.57
CA VAL A 117 10.23 -5.41 5.21
C VAL A 117 9.99 -6.21 6.48
N ALA A 118 8.71 -6.48 6.77
CA ALA A 118 8.30 -7.20 7.96
C ALA A 118 8.52 -8.72 7.85
N ALA A 119 8.42 -9.28 6.64
CA ALA A 119 8.73 -10.67 6.34
C ALA A 119 8.90 -10.91 4.84
N ILE A 120 9.60 -12.00 4.51
CA ILE A 120 9.66 -12.59 3.17
C ILE A 120 8.96 -13.94 3.21
N VAL A 121 8.02 -14.17 2.29
CA VAL A 121 7.32 -15.43 2.10
C VAL A 121 7.71 -16.01 0.75
N SER A 122 8.10 -17.28 0.71
CA SER A 122 8.43 -17.96 -0.54
C SER A 122 7.96 -19.40 -0.56
N ASN A 123 7.61 -19.88 -1.74
CA ASN A 123 7.35 -21.29 -2.00
C ASN A 123 8.63 -22.07 -2.40
N HIS A 124 9.81 -21.43 -2.39
CA HIS A 124 11.13 -21.98 -2.66
C HIS A 124 12.12 -21.55 -1.57
N GLU A 125 13.25 -22.24 -1.47
CA GLU A 125 14.32 -21.92 -0.50
C GLU A 125 15.37 -20.94 -1.04
N ASP A 126 15.34 -20.65 -2.33
CA ASP A 126 16.40 -19.89 -3.05
C ASP A 126 16.71 -18.52 -2.39
N SER A 127 15.71 -17.83 -1.88
CA SER A 127 15.88 -16.49 -1.27
C SER A 127 16.19 -16.50 0.24
N ARG A 128 16.30 -17.67 0.88
CA ARG A 128 16.53 -17.78 2.34
C ARG A 128 17.85 -17.13 2.77
N ALA A 129 18.92 -17.37 2.01
CA ALA A 129 20.22 -16.78 2.34
C ALA A 129 20.20 -15.25 2.31
N THR A 130 19.51 -14.67 1.34
CA THR A 130 19.31 -13.21 1.26
C THR A 130 18.52 -12.69 2.46
N ALA A 131 17.43 -13.36 2.83
CA ALA A 131 16.63 -12.96 3.98
C ALA A 131 17.43 -12.99 5.29
N ILE A 132 18.26 -14.00 5.49
CA ILE A 132 19.17 -14.11 6.65
C ILE A 132 20.19 -12.96 6.65
N TYR A 133 20.80 -12.68 5.50
CA TYR A 133 21.76 -11.57 5.37
C TYR A 133 21.16 -10.21 5.69
N GLU A 134 19.90 -9.98 5.27
CA GLU A 134 19.15 -8.75 5.53
C GLU A 134 18.45 -8.73 6.90
N GLU A 135 18.62 -9.78 7.71
CA GLU A 135 17.97 -9.95 9.02
C GLU A 135 16.44 -9.89 8.97
N ILE A 136 15.85 -10.37 7.85
CA ILE A 136 14.40 -10.35 7.62
C ILE A 136 13.82 -11.75 7.92
N PRO A 137 12.71 -11.85 8.67
CA PRO A 137 12.01 -13.11 8.88
C PRO A 137 11.64 -13.80 7.55
N TYR A 138 12.00 -15.07 7.40
CA TYR A 138 11.75 -15.85 6.19
C TYR A 138 10.80 -17.00 6.45
N HIS A 139 9.72 -17.05 5.68
CA HIS A 139 8.71 -18.12 5.77
C HIS A 139 8.72 -18.94 4.48
N HIS A 140 9.21 -20.16 4.56
CA HIS A 140 9.13 -21.14 3.47
C HIS A 140 7.77 -21.85 3.52
N LEU A 141 6.91 -21.56 2.56
CA LEU A 141 5.56 -22.12 2.43
C LEU A 141 5.43 -22.84 1.07
N PRO A 142 6.01 -24.02 0.93
CA PRO A 142 6.02 -24.74 -0.34
C PRO A 142 4.61 -25.21 -0.72
N LEU A 143 4.34 -25.25 -2.03
CA LEU A 143 3.14 -25.84 -2.60
C LEU A 143 3.56 -26.89 -3.62
N GLY A 144 3.46 -28.17 -3.23
CA GLY A 144 3.66 -29.32 -4.13
C GLY A 144 2.48 -29.49 -5.10
N LYS A 145 2.63 -30.45 -6.04
CA LYS A 145 1.56 -30.75 -7.01
C LYS A 145 0.24 -31.17 -6.36
N ASP A 146 0.33 -31.90 -5.24
CA ASP A 146 -0.82 -32.39 -4.46
C ASP A 146 -0.97 -31.61 -3.14
N GLY A 147 -0.34 -30.43 -3.04
CA GLY A 147 -0.35 -29.62 -1.84
C GLY A 147 -1.70 -28.93 -1.60
N ASP A 148 -2.07 -28.79 -0.34
CA ASP A 148 -3.26 -28.04 0.07
C ASP A 148 -3.01 -26.53 -0.08
N LYS A 149 -3.49 -25.97 -1.20
CA LYS A 149 -3.39 -24.55 -1.50
C LYS A 149 -4.12 -23.70 -0.47
N ALA A 150 -5.25 -24.18 0.04
CA ALA A 150 -6.03 -23.42 1.03
C ALA A 150 -5.27 -23.34 2.37
N ALA A 151 -4.61 -24.40 2.79
CA ALA A 151 -3.75 -24.38 3.97
C ALA A 151 -2.52 -23.47 3.78
N GLN A 152 -1.87 -23.52 2.61
CA GLN A 152 -0.76 -22.61 2.29
C GLN A 152 -1.20 -21.14 2.34
N GLU A 153 -2.31 -20.78 1.69
CA GLU A 153 -2.82 -19.42 1.68
C GLU A 153 -3.28 -18.95 3.06
N ALA A 154 -3.81 -19.84 3.90
CA ALA A 154 -4.09 -19.55 5.30
C ALA A 154 -2.81 -19.23 6.08
N ALA A 155 -1.72 -19.97 5.83
CA ALA A 155 -0.43 -19.67 6.43
C ALA A 155 0.16 -18.33 5.95
N VAL A 156 0.02 -18.01 4.65
CA VAL A 156 0.39 -16.68 4.12
C VAL A 156 -0.38 -15.59 4.84
N LEU A 157 -1.70 -15.69 4.94
CA LEU A 157 -2.54 -14.71 5.62
C LEU A 157 -2.14 -14.54 7.08
N LYS A 158 -1.81 -15.64 7.76
CA LYS A 158 -1.32 -15.60 9.15
C LYS A 158 -0.02 -14.82 9.25
N VAL A 159 0.96 -15.03 8.36
CA VAL A 159 2.22 -14.26 8.34
C VAL A 159 1.93 -12.77 8.15
N VAL A 160 1.04 -12.40 7.21
CA VAL A 160 0.66 -10.99 6.97
C VAL A 160 0.07 -10.36 8.22
N GLN A 161 -0.82 -11.06 8.91
CA GLN A 161 -1.46 -10.58 10.13
C GLN A 161 -0.48 -10.47 11.31
N ASP A 162 0.30 -11.52 11.57
CA ASP A 162 1.24 -11.58 12.69
C ASP A 162 2.37 -10.54 12.54
N SER A 163 2.80 -10.27 11.31
CA SER A 163 3.81 -9.25 11.02
C SER A 163 3.28 -7.81 11.07
N GLY A 164 1.97 -7.62 11.19
CA GLY A 164 1.35 -6.30 11.15
C GLY A 164 1.60 -5.56 9.84
N ALA A 165 1.65 -6.29 8.71
CA ALA A 165 1.96 -5.70 7.43
C ALA A 165 0.80 -4.87 6.88
N ASP A 166 1.11 -3.69 6.36
CA ASP A 166 0.18 -2.80 5.67
C ASP A 166 -0.05 -3.22 4.21
N LEU A 167 0.96 -3.88 3.60
CA LEU A 167 0.98 -4.18 2.18
C LEU A 167 1.70 -5.50 1.90
N VAL A 168 1.18 -6.25 0.95
CA VAL A 168 1.81 -7.44 0.37
C VAL A 168 2.30 -7.12 -1.03
N VAL A 169 3.58 -7.38 -1.31
CA VAL A 169 4.17 -7.18 -2.63
C VAL A 169 4.51 -8.53 -3.25
N LEU A 170 3.83 -8.89 -4.32
CA LEU A 170 4.15 -10.07 -5.12
C LEU A 170 5.34 -9.76 -6.03
N ALA A 171 6.55 -9.98 -5.53
CA ALA A 171 7.81 -9.76 -6.25
C ALA A 171 8.15 -10.99 -7.10
N ARG A 172 7.43 -11.16 -8.21
CA ARG A 172 7.51 -12.33 -9.07
C ARG A 172 7.12 -13.64 -8.35
N TYR A 173 6.07 -13.57 -7.57
CA TYR A 173 5.45 -14.75 -6.96
C TYR A 173 4.63 -15.50 -8.02
N MET A 174 5.12 -16.70 -8.43
CA MET A 174 4.60 -17.42 -9.60
C MET A 174 3.42 -18.35 -9.27
N GLN A 175 2.71 -18.09 -8.19
CA GLN A 175 1.48 -18.79 -7.83
C GLN A 175 0.27 -17.89 -8.05
N ILE A 176 -0.78 -18.43 -8.64
CA ILE A 176 -2.06 -17.73 -8.76
C ILE A 176 -2.73 -17.73 -7.40
N LEU A 177 -3.08 -16.58 -6.88
CA LEU A 177 -3.85 -16.48 -5.63
C LEU A 177 -5.30 -16.93 -5.85
N SER A 178 -5.90 -17.55 -4.82
CA SER A 178 -7.34 -17.80 -4.86
C SER A 178 -8.12 -16.50 -4.72
N ASP A 179 -9.37 -16.50 -5.21
CA ASP A 179 -10.29 -15.38 -5.07
C ASP A 179 -10.51 -15.04 -3.58
N LYS A 180 -10.50 -16.06 -2.71
CA LYS A 180 -10.63 -15.88 -1.27
C LYS A 180 -9.48 -15.05 -0.68
N LEU A 181 -8.24 -15.37 -1.01
CA LEU A 181 -7.07 -14.62 -0.52
C LEU A 181 -7.01 -13.24 -1.16
N ALA A 182 -7.26 -13.13 -2.47
CA ALA A 182 -7.28 -11.86 -3.18
C ALA A 182 -8.34 -10.90 -2.62
N THR A 183 -9.54 -11.39 -2.34
CA THR A 183 -10.61 -10.61 -1.69
C THR A 183 -10.23 -10.18 -0.27
N ARG A 184 -9.58 -11.08 0.50
CA ARG A 184 -9.16 -10.78 1.87
C ARG A 184 -8.09 -9.70 1.95
N LEU A 185 -7.20 -9.65 0.94
CA LEU A 185 -6.13 -8.66 0.82
C LEU A 185 -6.47 -7.54 -0.18
N TYR A 186 -7.76 -7.34 -0.49
CA TYR A 186 -8.20 -6.29 -1.41
C TYR A 186 -7.69 -4.90 -0.95
N GLY A 187 -7.03 -4.18 -1.86
CA GLY A 187 -6.42 -2.89 -1.57
C GLY A 187 -5.11 -2.94 -0.77
N GLN A 188 -4.66 -4.14 -0.37
CA GLN A 188 -3.43 -4.37 0.40
C GLN A 188 -2.41 -5.25 -0.35
N ILE A 189 -2.56 -5.42 -1.67
CA ILE A 189 -1.67 -6.27 -2.46
C ILE A 189 -1.28 -5.59 -3.76
N ILE A 190 0.01 -5.64 -4.09
CA ILE A 190 0.57 -5.16 -5.36
C ILE A 190 1.31 -6.31 -6.02
N ASN A 191 1.10 -6.50 -7.33
CA ASN A 191 1.81 -7.50 -8.11
C ASN A 191 2.77 -6.83 -9.11
N ILE A 192 4.04 -7.26 -9.08
CA ILE A 192 5.01 -6.97 -10.14
C ILE A 192 4.81 -8.02 -11.24
N HIS A 193 4.05 -7.65 -12.26
CA HIS A 193 3.73 -8.56 -13.36
C HIS A 193 4.80 -8.52 -14.45
N HIS A 194 5.20 -9.68 -14.94
CA HIS A 194 6.30 -9.83 -15.91
C HIS A 194 5.92 -9.51 -17.36
N SER A 195 4.64 -9.20 -17.62
CA SER A 195 4.15 -8.85 -18.94
C SER A 195 3.10 -7.74 -18.88
N PHE A 196 2.81 -7.16 -20.05
CA PHE A 196 1.83 -6.07 -20.15
C PHE A 196 0.40 -6.60 -20.07
N LEU A 197 -0.34 -6.21 -19.03
CA LEU A 197 -1.75 -6.55 -18.85
C LEU A 197 -2.66 -5.47 -19.44
N PRO A 198 -3.84 -5.85 -19.95
CA PRO A 198 -4.44 -7.20 -20.02
C PRO A 198 -4.04 -8.01 -21.26
N SER A 199 -3.18 -7.48 -22.14
CA SER A 199 -2.91 -8.03 -23.48
C SER A 199 -2.16 -9.36 -23.43
N PHE A 200 -1.23 -9.52 -22.50
CA PHE A 200 -0.37 -10.71 -22.42
C PHE A 200 -0.59 -11.42 -21.07
N LYS A 201 -1.57 -12.32 -21.02
CA LYS A 201 -1.90 -13.10 -19.83
C LYS A 201 -1.18 -14.44 -19.80
N GLY A 202 -0.91 -14.95 -18.61
CA GLY A 202 -0.38 -16.31 -18.40
C GLY A 202 1.10 -16.37 -18.04
N ALA A 203 1.60 -17.58 -17.81
CA ALA A 203 2.97 -17.81 -17.31
C ALA A 203 4.07 -17.65 -18.40
N ARG A 204 3.69 -17.74 -19.67
CA ARG A 204 4.57 -17.55 -20.83
C ARG A 204 3.83 -16.70 -21.87
N PRO A 205 3.76 -15.38 -21.68
CA PRO A 205 2.92 -14.51 -22.50
C PRO A 205 3.49 -14.17 -23.89
N TYR A 206 4.72 -14.57 -24.20
CA TYR A 206 5.44 -14.41 -25.49
C TYR A 206 6.35 -15.59 -25.77
#